data_aea998c0b4a6e80ebec788f2598dcf93
#
_entry.id   aea998c0b4a6e80ebec788f2598dcf93
#
_cell.length_a   1.000
_cell.length_b   1.000
_cell.length_c   1.000
_cell.angle_alpha   90.00
_cell.angle_beta   90.00
_cell.angle_gamma   90.00
#
_symmetry.space_group_name_H-M   'P 1'
#
loop_
_entity.id
_entity.type
_entity.pdbx_description
1 polymer ?
#
loop_
_entity_poly.entity_id
_entity_poly.type
_entity_poly.pdbx_seq_one_letter_code
_entity_poly.pdbx_strand_id
1 'polypeptide(L)'
;MQQEKPYAITLDPATSLLNKTGSWRTSRPVYVRRLPPCNQACPAGENIQAWLALAEEERYEEAWRKIMEENPLPVVMGRCCYHNCETSCNRTQLDESVGINSVERFLGDMALQHRWSIEPGVETGKRIMIVGSGPAGLSCAYHLRRLGHAVTIFESAPRPGGLIRYGIPRYRM
;
A
#
# COMPACT_ATOMS: atom_id res chain seq x y z
N MET A 1 -1.88 -30.29 -12.41
CA MET A 1 -1.66 -29.25 -13.45
C MET A 1 -2.08 -29.86 -14.78
N GLN A 2 -3.19 -29.41 -15.34
CA GLN A 2 -3.56 -29.80 -16.72
C GLN A 2 -2.55 -29.11 -17.64
N GLN A 3 -1.78 -29.90 -18.40
CA GLN A 3 -1.00 -29.36 -19.50
C GLN A 3 -1.97 -28.80 -20.53
N GLU A 4 -1.99 -27.48 -20.69
CA GLU A 4 -2.70 -26.84 -21.80
C GLU A 4 -2.13 -27.42 -23.11
N LYS A 5 -3.01 -27.95 -23.95
CA LYS A 5 -2.60 -28.44 -25.28
C LYS A 5 -2.02 -27.27 -26.08
N PRO A 6 -0.88 -27.46 -26.75
CA PRO A 6 -0.31 -26.42 -27.60
C PRO A 6 -1.27 -26.06 -28.74
N TYR A 7 -1.28 -24.81 -29.14
CA TYR A 7 -2.10 -24.26 -30.21
C TYR A 7 -1.66 -24.74 -31.63
N ALA A 8 -0.88 -25.81 -31.73
CA ALA A 8 -0.48 -26.35 -33.01
C ALA A 8 -1.65 -27.07 -33.67
N ILE A 9 -1.82 -26.86 -34.97
CA ILE A 9 -2.89 -27.45 -35.77
C ILE A 9 -2.76 -28.98 -35.84
N THR A 10 -1.54 -29.48 -35.76
CA THR A 10 -1.25 -30.92 -35.75
C THR A 10 -0.51 -31.28 -34.46
N LEU A 11 -1.03 -32.29 -33.76
CA LEU A 11 -0.48 -32.74 -32.50
C LEU A 11 0.45 -33.93 -32.59
N ASP A 12 0.33 -34.76 -33.67
CA ASP A 12 1.05 -36.00 -33.83
C ASP A 12 1.27 -36.31 -35.34
N PRO A 13 2.28 -37.04 -35.63
CA PRO A 13 3.70 -36.91 -35.28
C PRO A 13 4.37 -35.75 -35.98
N ALA A 14 3.62 -35.08 -36.84
CA ALA A 14 4.10 -33.93 -37.62
C ALA A 14 3.88 -32.58 -36.91
N THR A 15 3.91 -32.55 -35.59
CA THR A 15 3.79 -31.27 -34.87
C THR A 15 5.08 -30.49 -35.00
N SER A 16 4.93 -29.17 -35.09
CA SER A 16 6.08 -28.26 -35.06
C SER A 16 6.90 -28.34 -33.76
N LEU A 17 6.42 -29.07 -32.76
CA LEU A 17 7.15 -29.37 -31.52
C LEU A 17 8.30 -30.35 -31.78
N LEU A 18 8.17 -31.27 -32.74
CA LEU A 18 9.23 -32.18 -33.15
C LEU A 18 10.42 -31.44 -33.75
N ASN A 19 10.19 -30.32 -34.36
CA ASN A 19 11.24 -29.51 -35.00
C ASN A 19 12.05 -28.66 -34.02
N LYS A 20 11.79 -28.76 -32.71
CA LYS A 20 12.49 -28.00 -31.64
C LYS A 20 12.62 -26.50 -31.93
N THR A 21 11.59 -25.91 -32.49
CA THR A 21 11.58 -24.50 -32.95
C THR A 21 11.42 -23.50 -31.81
N GLY A 22 11.56 -23.92 -30.57
CA GLY A 22 11.46 -23.12 -29.37
C GLY A 22 10.22 -23.43 -28.51
N SER A 23 10.28 -23.08 -27.27
CA SER A 23 9.22 -23.34 -26.28
C SER A 23 8.04 -22.35 -26.33
N TRP A 24 8.14 -21.30 -27.13
CA TRP A 24 7.11 -20.25 -27.20
C TRP A 24 5.74 -20.77 -27.69
N ARG A 25 5.71 -21.92 -28.40
CA ARG A 25 4.46 -22.55 -28.86
C ARG A 25 3.71 -23.28 -27.75
N THR A 26 4.43 -23.66 -26.71
CA THR A 26 3.88 -24.35 -25.53
C THR A 26 3.80 -23.45 -24.33
N SER A 27 4.29 -22.21 -24.45
CA SER A 27 4.33 -21.22 -23.39
C SER A 27 3.50 -20.00 -23.81
N ARG A 28 2.70 -19.50 -22.89
CA ARG A 28 1.98 -18.25 -23.08
C ARG A 28 2.72 -17.15 -22.32
N PRO A 29 3.01 -15.99 -22.95
CA PRO A 29 3.55 -14.86 -22.20
C PRO A 29 2.53 -14.39 -21.15
N VAL A 30 2.98 -14.30 -19.94
CA VAL A 30 2.18 -13.79 -18.82
C VAL A 30 2.73 -12.43 -18.43
N TYR A 31 1.87 -11.42 -18.40
CA TYR A 31 2.22 -10.12 -17.85
C TYR A 31 2.36 -10.23 -16.35
N VAL A 32 3.59 -10.23 -15.86
CA VAL A 32 3.86 -10.09 -14.42
C VAL A 32 4.00 -8.61 -14.11
N ARG A 33 3.07 -8.07 -13.35
CA ARG A 33 3.21 -6.71 -12.81
C ARG A 33 4.35 -6.74 -11.79
N ARG A 34 5.51 -6.27 -12.20
CA ARG A 34 6.63 -6.05 -11.28
C ARG A 34 6.50 -4.65 -10.73
N LEU A 35 5.97 -4.57 -9.52
CA LEU A 35 6.02 -3.33 -8.75
C LEU A 35 7.47 -3.00 -8.39
N PRO A 36 7.83 -1.72 -8.22
CA PRO A 36 9.14 -1.36 -7.73
C PRO A 36 9.39 -1.99 -6.35
N PRO A 37 10.65 -2.32 -6.01
CA PRO A 37 10.97 -3.01 -4.77
C PRO A 37 10.44 -2.30 -3.52
N CYS A 38 10.42 -0.98 -3.50
CA CYS A 38 9.87 -0.20 -2.40
C CYS A 38 8.38 -0.49 -2.16
N ASN A 39 7.55 -0.58 -3.23
CA ASN A 39 6.13 -0.94 -3.10
C ASN A 39 5.95 -2.37 -2.56
N GLN A 40 6.80 -3.31 -3.01
CA GLN A 40 6.72 -4.70 -2.57
C GLN A 40 7.17 -4.88 -1.12
N ALA A 41 8.11 -4.07 -0.67
CA ALA A 41 8.66 -4.14 0.68
C ALA A 41 7.81 -3.40 1.72
N CYS A 42 6.85 -2.57 1.29
CA CYS A 42 5.98 -1.85 2.20
C CYS A 42 4.94 -2.79 2.83
N PRO A 43 4.93 -2.98 4.17
CA PRO A 43 3.96 -3.84 4.82
C PRO A 43 2.50 -3.35 4.69
N ALA A 44 2.30 -2.05 4.49
CA ALA A 44 0.99 -1.46 4.25
C ALA A 44 0.52 -1.63 2.80
N GLY A 45 1.40 -2.04 1.88
CA GLY A 45 1.07 -2.18 0.47
C GLY A 45 0.92 -0.86 -0.27
N GLU A 46 1.52 0.20 0.21
CA GLU A 46 1.43 1.54 -0.41
C GLU A 46 1.97 1.56 -1.83
N ASN A 47 1.31 2.31 -2.69
CA ASN A 47 1.83 2.64 -4.01
C ASN A 47 2.80 3.83 -3.93
N ILE A 48 3.99 3.55 -3.38
CA ILE A 48 5.04 4.54 -3.09
C ILE A 48 5.45 5.30 -4.35
N GLN A 49 5.62 4.60 -5.46
CA GLN A 49 5.98 5.22 -6.74
C GLN A 49 4.97 6.29 -7.17
N ALA A 50 3.67 5.98 -7.02
CA ALA A 50 2.63 6.91 -7.47
C ALA A 50 2.57 8.16 -6.61
N TRP A 51 2.63 8.03 -5.27
CA TRP A 51 2.56 9.22 -4.43
C TRP A 51 3.87 10.01 -4.41
N LEU A 52 5.03 9.40 -4.63
CA LEU A 52 6.29 10.12 -4.84
C LEU A 52 6.27 10.95 -6.12
N ALA A 53 5.73 10.41 -7.22
CA ALA A 53 5.59 11.15 -8.47
C ALA A 53 4.68 12.39 -8.29
N LEU A 54 3.58 12.25 -7.56
CA LEU A 54 2.73 13.39 -7.24
C LEU A 54 3.42 14.41 -6.33
N ALA A 55 4.24 13.94 -5.40
CA ALA A 55 5.00 14.83 -4.52
C ALA A 55 6.11 15.58 -5.28
N GLU A 56 6.73 14.97 -6.29
CA GLU A 56 7.69 15.61 -7.20
C GLU A 56 7.03 16.75 -8.00
N GLU A 57 5.78 16.56 -8.40
CA GLU A 57 4.98 17.57 -9.08
C GLU A 57 4.40 18.65 -8.13
N GLU A 58 4.80 18.64 -6.84
CA GLU A 58 4.27 19.53 -5.78
C GLU A 58 2.76 19.39 -5.54
N ARG A 59 2.13 18.32 -6.02
CA ARG A 59 0.71 17.98 -5.81
C ARG A 59 0.53 17.28 -4.46
N TYR A 60 0.90 17.95 -3.38
CA TYR A 60 1.05 17.33 -2.06
C TYR A 60 -0.25 16.76 -1.48
N GLU A 61 -1.38 17.43 -1.69
CA GLU A 61 -2.67 16.88 -1.23
C GLU A 61 -3.03 15.60 -1.97
N GLU A 62 -2.80 15.54 -3.27
CA GLU A 62 -3.06 14.33 -4.06
C GLU A 62 -2.11 13.20 -3.70
N ALA A 63 -0.82 13.51 -3.44
CA ALA A 63 0.15 12.56 -2.93
C ALA A 63 -0.30 11.97 -1.59
N TRP A 64 -0.72 12.83 -0.65
CA TRP A 64 -1.25 12.39 0.63
C TRP A 64 -2.53 11.54 0.46
N ARG A 65 -3.46 11.95 -0.41
CA ARG A 65 -4.66 11.16 -0.70
C ARG A 65 -4.30 9.77 -1.24
N LYS A 66 -3.23 9.68 -2.01
CA LYS A 66 -2.72 8.41 -2.53
C LYS A 66 -2.12 7.52 -1.43
N ILE A 67 -1.41 8.07 -0.46
CA ILE A 67 -0.97 7.36 0.74
C ILE A 67 -2.18 6.84 1.52
N MET A 68 -3.20 7.68 1.71
CA MET A 68 -4.41 7.36 2.46
C MET A 68 -5.26 6.24 1.85
N GLU A 69 -4.98 5.81 0.64
CA GLU A 69 -5.64 4.63 0.07
C GLU A 69 -5.32 3.36 0.87
N GLU A 70 -4.10 3.23 1.38
CA GLU A 70 -3.60 2.05 2.08
C GLU A 70 -3.19 2.36 3.54
N ASN A 71 -2.59 3.52 3.78
CA ASN A 71 -2.08 3.91 5.09
C ASN A 71 -2.84 5.12 5.66
N PRO A 72 -3.77 4.91 6.59
CA PRO A 72 -4.55 6.00 7.19
C PRO A 72 -3.80 6.79 8.26
N LEU A 73 -2.56 6.43 8.58
CA LEU A 73 -1.78 7.02 9.67
C LEU A 73 -0.39 7.50 9.21
N PRO A 74 -0.27 8.25 8.09
CA PRO A 74 1.03 8.63 7.53
C PRO A 74 1.89 9.46 8.50
N VAL A 75 1.28 10.30 9.32
CA VAL A 75 1.99 11.06 10.37
C VAL A 75 2.68 10.14 11.37
N VAL A 76 2.03 9.05 11.75
CA VAL A 76 2.55 8.07 12.70
C VAL A 76 3.61 7.21 12.03
N MET A 77 3.31 6.67 10.83
CA MET A 77 4.23 5.82 10.10
C MET A 77 5.49 6.58 9.69
N GLY A 78 5.38 7.83 9.28
CA GLY A 78 6.51 8.72 9.02
C GLY A 78 7.43 8.97 10.22
N ARG A 79 7.06 8.48 11.43
CA ARG A 79 7.86 8.56 12.66
C ARG A 79 8.26 7.22 13.26
N CYS A 80 7.52 6.15 12.93
CA CYS A 80 7.65 4.85 13.62
C CYS A 80 7.97 3.68 12.69
N CYS A 81 7.85 3.85 11.37
CA CYS A 81 8.13 2.81 10.41
C CYS A 81 9.60 2.37 10.44
N TYR A 82 9.86 1.11 10.08
CA TYR A 82 11.21 0.54 9.96
C TYR A 82 11.88 0.81 8.60
N HIS A 83 11.25 1.54 7.71
CA HIS A 83 11.75 1.93 6.39
C HIS A 83 12.15 0.75 5.48
N ASN A 84 11.36 -0.34 5.50
CA ASN A 84 11.62 -1.50 4.65
C ASN A 84 11.69 -1.13 3.15
N CYS A 85 10.93 -0.13 2.74
CA CYS A 85 10.94 0.42 1.40
C CYS A 85 12.29 1.03 1.02
N GLU A 86 12.91 1.78 1.93
CA GLU A 86 14.23 2.40 1.73
C GLU A 86 15.34 1.34 1.71
N THR A 87 15.26 0.35 2.59
CA THR A 87 16.19 -0.80 2.61
C THR A 87 16.17 -1.57 1.29
N SER A 88 14.99 -1.66 0.64
CA SER A 88 14.82 -2.36 -0.63
C SER A 88 14.94 -1.46 -1.85
N CYS A 89 15.35 -0.21 -1.68
CA CYS A 89 15.42 0.77 -2.75
C CYS A 89 16.53 0.42 -3.75
N ASN A 90 16.20 0.34 -5.04
CA ASN A 90 17.20 0.10 -6.10
C ASN A 90 18.25 1.21 -6.20
N ARG A 91 17.92 2.43 -5.75
CA ARG A 91 18.82 3.56 -5.76
C ARG A 91 20.08 3.31 -4.94
N THR A 92 19.99 2.51 -3.87
CA THR A 92 21.13 2.13 -3.03
C THR A 92 22.27 1.44 -3.79
N GLN A 93 21.99 0.93 -5.01
CA GLN A 93 23.03 0.36 -5.87
C GLN A 93 23.89 1.42 -6.58
N LEU A 94 23.44 2.66 -6.59
CA LEU A 94 24.13 3.79 -7.22
C LEU A 94 24.71 4.76 -6.19
N ASP A 95 23.90 5.15 -5.21
CA ASP A 95 24.24 6.11 -4.17
C ASP A 95 23.40 5.84 -2.90
N GLU A 96 22.58 6.77 -2.43
CA GLU A 96 21.72 6.62 -1.26
C GLU A 96 20.28 6.26 -1.65
N SER A 97 19.56 5.60 -0.73
CA SER A 97 18.14 5.34 -0.92
C SER A 97 17.36 6.66 -1.03
N VAL A 98 16.24 6.62 -1.75
CA VAL A 98 15.26 7.71 -1.69
C VAL A 98 14.71 7.81 -0.27
N GLY A 99 14.67 9.01 0.29
CA GLY A 99 14.14 9.28 1.63
C GLY A 99 12.61 9.19 1.69
N ILE A 100 12.06 8.01 1.40
CA ILE A 100 10.63 7.74 1.24
C ILE A 100 9.86 8.09 2.51
N ASN A 101 10.37 7.62 3.66
CA ASN A 101 9.71 7.87 4.95
C ASN A 101 9.73 9.36 5.33
N SER A 102 10.78 10.09 4.95
CA SER A 102 10.86 11.53 5.18
C SER A 102 9.80 12.30 4.38
N VAL A 103 9.56 11.90 3.13
CA VAL A 103 8.50 12.50 2.30
C VAL A 103 7.12 12.12 2.83
N GLU A 104 6.90 10.86 3.23
CA GLU A 104 5.65 10.42 3.87
C GLU A 104 5.33 11.26 5.11
N ARG A 105 6.33 11.45 5.97
CA ARG A 105 6.22 12.31 7.16
C ARG A 105 5.85 13.74 6.79
N PHE A 106 6.55 14.33 5.82
CA PHE A 106 6.28 15.68 5.35
C PHE A 106 4.83 15.82 4.86
N LEU A 107 4.36 14.91 4.02
CA LEU A 107 2.99 14.92 3.50
C LEU A 107 1.96 14.74 4.63
N GLY A 108 2.25 13.87 5.58
CA GLY A 108 1.41 13.69 6.76
C GLY A 108 1.31 14.95 7.64
N ASP A 109 2.44 15.60 7.89
CA ASP A 109 2.49 16.85 8.67
C ASP A 109 1.77 18.00 7.95
N MET A 110 1.94 18.10 6.61
CA MET A 110 1.18 19.05 5.79
C MET A 110 -0.33 18.80 5.86
N ALA A 111 -0.75 17.56 5.81
CA ALA A 111 -2.16 17.21 5.91
C ALA A 111 -2.78 17.67 7.24
N LEU A 112 -2.05 17.54 8.36
CA LEU A 112 -2.48 18.07 9.64
C LEU A 112 -2.55 19.60 9.64
N GLN A 113 -1.54 20.26 9.08
CA GLN A 113 -1.47 21.72 9.03
C GLN A 113 -2.60 22.32 8.19
N HIS A 114 -2.88 21.72 7.03
CA HIS A 114 -3.91 22.16 6.08
C HIS A 114 -5.28 21.56 6.36
N ARG A 115 -5.38 20.63 7.34
CA ARG A 115 -6.63 19.94 7.71
C ARG A 115 -7.27 19.19 6.54
N TRP A 116 -6.45 18.56 5.70
CA TRP A 116 -6.97 17.73 4.62
C TRP A 116 -7.79 16.57 5.18
N SER A 117 -8.86 16.23 4.49
CA SER A 117 -9.78 15.17 4.90
C SER A 117 -10.11 14.23 3.75
N ILE A 118 -10.51 13.02 4.09
CA ILE A 118 -11.06 12.05 3.16
C ILE A 118 -12.55 11.92 3.45
N GLU A 119 -13.34 12.10 2.42
CA GLU A 119 -14.79 11.96 2.54
C GLU A 119 -15.19 10.50 2.75
N PRO A 120 -16.17 10.24 3.61
CA PRO A 120 -16.75 8.92 3.75
C PRO A 120 -17.37 8.43 2.44
N GLY A 121 -17.39 7.11 2.27
CA GLY A 121 -18.15 6.50 1.16
C GLY A 121 -19.66 6.65 1.32
N VAL A 122 -20.38 6.33 0.24
CA VAL A 122 -21.85 6.35 0.23
C VAL A 122 -22.40 5.41 1.29
N GLU A 123 -23.36 5.86 2.09
CA GLU A 123 -23.90 5.09 3.19
C GLU A 123 -24.53 3.77 2.75
N THR A 124 -24.08 2.67 3.38
CA THR A 124 -24.56 1.31 3.08
C THR A 124 -25.66 0.83 4.00
N GLY A 125 -26.01 1.61 5.03
CA GLY A 125 -26.94 1.21 6.10
C GLY A 125 -26.38 0.17 7.08
N LYS A 126 -25.18 -0.36 6.86
CA LYS A 126 -24.54 -1.33 7.76
C LYS A 126 -23.85 -0.62 8.93
N ARG A 127 -24.01 -1.20 10.12
CA ARG A 127 -23.39 -0.71 11.36
C ARG A 127 -22.39 -1.73 11.87
N ILE A 128 -21.15 -1.28 12.11
CA ILE A 128 -20.04 -2.15 12.51
C ILE A 128 -19.49 -1.66 13.84
N MET A 129 -19.26 -2.60 14.74
CA MET A 129 -18.63 -2.37 16.03
C MET A 129 -17.17 -2.81 15.97
N ILE A 130 -16.28 -1.97 16.46
CA ILE A 130 -14.84 -2.26 16.59
C ILE A 130 -14.50 -2.20 18.08
N VAL A 131 -13.77 -3.18 18.56
CA VAL A 131 -13.26 -3.19 19.93
C VAL A 131 -11.77 -2.84 19.92
N GLY A 132 -11.44 -1.73 20.59
CA GLY A 132 -10.10 -1.17 20.67
C GLY A 132 -9.84 -0.08 19.62
N SER A 133 -9.25 1.03 20.07
CA SER A 133 -8.86 2.18 19.25
C SER A 133 -7.34 2.30 19.07
N GLY A 134 -6.62 1.19 19.13
CA GLY A 134 -5.22 1.15 18.72
C GLY A 134 -5.05 1.33 17.21
N PRO A 135 -3.81 1.31 16.67
CA PRO A 135 -3.55 1.51 15.24
C PRO A 135 -4.42 0.62 14.35
N ALA A 136 -4.54 -0.66 14.69
CA ALA A 136 -5.33 -1.62 13.92
C ALA A 136 -6.83 -1.27 13.91
N GLY A 137 -7.40 -0.94 15.08
CA GLY A 137 -8.81 -0.54 15.18
C GLY A 137 -9.11 0.76 14.44
N LEU A 138 -8.21 1.75 14.54
CA LEU A 138 -8.34 3.02 13.83
C LEU A 138 -8.23 2.82 12.31
N SER A 139 -7.28 2.01 11.84
CA SER A 139 -7.14 1.68 10.42
C SER A 139 -8.37 0.94 9.89
N CYS A 140 -8.86 -0.06 10.63
CA CYS A 140 -10.07 -0.78 10.28
C CYS A 140 -11.29 0.16 10.18
N ALA A 141 -11.46 1.04 11.17
CA ALA A 141 -12.53 2.04 11.17
C ALA A 141 -12.48 2.96 9.95
N TYR A 142 -11.30 3.43 9.62
CA TYR A 142 -11.08 4.30 8.47
C TYR A 142 -11.48 3.62 7.15
N HIS A 143 -10.98 2.42 6.89
CA HIS A 143 -11.30 1.70 5.66
C HIS A 143 -12.79 1.33 5.56
N LEU A 144 -13.40 0.92 6.67
CA LEU A 144 -14.84 0.66 6.70
C LEU A 144 -15.67 1.92 6.46
N ARG A 145 -15.21 3.05 6.97
CA ARG A 145 -15.87 4.34 6.74
C ARG A 145 -15.76 4.81 5.28
N ARG A 146 -14.61 4.56 4.64
CA ARG A 146 -14.45 4.77 3.20
C ARG A 146 -15.40 3.90 2.37
N LEU A 147 -15.73 2.71 2.86
CA LEU A 147 -16.73 1.83 2.22
C LEU A 147 -18.17 2.23 2.53
N GLY A 148 -18.40 3.31 3.29
CA GLY A 148 -19.72 3.83 3.61
C GLY A 148 -20.42 3.14 4.77
N HIS A 149 -19.71 2.35 5.58
CA HIS A 149 -20.30 1.72 6.76
C HIS A 149 -20.30 2.68 7.96
N ALA A 150 -21.35 2.64 8.76
CA ALA A 150 -21.37 3.32 10.06
C ALA A 150 -20.53 2.51 11.05
N VAL A 151 -19.53 3.17 11.67
CA VAL A 151 -18.58 2.51 12.56
C VAL A 151 -18.64 3.11 13.95
N THR A 152 -18.70 2.26 14.97
CA THR A 152 -18.59 2.64 16.38
C THR A 152 -17.40 1.91 17.00
N ILE A 153 -16.48 2.67 17.61
CA ILE A 153 -15.30 2.11 18.29
C ILE A 153 -15.53 2.13 19.80
N PHE A 154 -15.32 1.00 20.45
CA PHE A 154 -15.32 0.86 21.91
C PHE A 154 -13.88 0.78 22.41
N GLU A 155 -13.51 1.66 23.32
CA GLU A 155 -12.18 1.75 23.89
C GLU A 155 -12.23 1.72 25.40
N SER A 156 -11.39 0.93 26.02
CA SER A 156 -11.29 0.82 27.48
C SER A 156 -10.48 1.94 28.13
N ALA A 157 -9.51 2.48 27.37
CA ALA A 157 -8.69 3.58 27.85
C ALA A 157 -9.43 4.93 27.70
N PRO A 158 -9.11 5.94 28.54
CA PRO A 158 -9.78 7.26 28.49
C PRO A 158 -9.62 8.02 27.17
N ARG A 159 -8.63 7.67 26.37
CA ARG A 159 -8.34 8.33 25.09
C ARG A 159 -7.96 7.30 24.04
N PRO A 160 -8.39 7.50 22.77
CA PRO A 160 -8.01 6.60 21.67
C PRO A 160 -6.52 6.68 21.33
N GLY A 161 -6.01 5.66 20.62
CA GLY A 161 -4.64 5.64 20.08
C GLY A 161 -3.81 4.43 20.51
N GLY A 162 -4.21 3.71 21.54
CA GLY A 162 -3.49 2.50 21.99
C GLY A 162 -1.99 2.75 22.19
N LEU A 163 -1.13 1.88 21.65
CA LEU A 163 0.33 2.01 21.76
C LEU A 163 0.89 3.31 21.16
N ILE A 164 0.23 3.91 20.18
CA ILE A 164 0.66 5.21 19.64
C ILE A 164 0.67 6.26 20.75
N ARG A 165 -0.33 6.25 21.62
CA ARG A 165 -0.47 7.21 22.70
C ARG A 165 0.21 6.80 23.99
N TYR A 166 0.13 5.51 24.34
CA TYR A 166 0.51 5.02 25.67
C TYR A 166 1.86 4.29 25.67
N GLY A 167 2.38 3.91 24.49
CA GLY A 167 3.62 3.15 24.36
C GLY A 167 4.78 3.90 23.73
N ILE A 168 4.51 4.79 22.76
CA ILE A 168 5.57 5.52 22.07
C ILE A 168 5.95 6.78 22.86
N PRO A 169 7.24 6.99 23.15
CA PRO A 169 7.70 8.18 23.84
C PRO A 169 7.43 9.48 23.04
N ARG A 170 7.11 10.56 23.75
CA ARG A 170 6.79 11.86 23.12
C ARG A 170 7.90 12.44 22.25
N TYR A 171 9.17 12.15 22.57
CA TYR A 171 10.29 12.64 21.78
C TYR A 171 10.36 11.99 20.39
N ARG A 172 9.61 10.92 20.17
CA ARG A 172 9.57 10.21 18.89
C ARG A 172 8.34 10.56 18.04
N MET A 173 7.32 11.15 18.66
CA MET A 173 6.01 11.44 18.03
C MET A 173 5.79 12.94 17.87
#